data_09b4026ccc6ecedabe54c4976c9f6cef
#
_entry.id   09b4026ccc6ecedabe54c4976c9f6cef
#
_cell.length_a   1.000
_cell.length_b   1.000
_cell.length_c   1.000
_cell.angle_alpha   90.00
_cell.angle_beta   90.00
_cell.angle_gamma   90.00
#
_symmetry.space_group_name_H-M   'P 1'
#
loop_
_entity.id
_entity.type
_entity.pdbx_description
1 polymer ?
#
loop_
_entity_poly.entity_id
_entity_poly.type
_entity_poly.pdbx_seq_one_letter_code
_entity_poly.pdbx_strand_id
1 'polypeptide(L)'
;MKLLAFDTSSKTLSLAILEDRELLAQTTLNIKKNHSISLMPAIDFLMASLDLKPMDLDRIVVSQGPGSYTGLRIAVATAKTLAYTLKIELVGVSSLLALVSEKTEGLVIPLINARRNNVYAGFYQSGQAVRSEEHLSFADVLEIAGATDQPITFVGETEAFEEQIITSLPQAVIQPTLPDAATIGRIGLELPAQSIHDFVPNYLKRVEAEENWLKTHQASSDSYIQCL
;
A
#
# COMPACT_ATOMS: atom_id res chain seq x y z
N MET A 1 7.33 -3.05 21.96
CA MET A 1 7.18 -3.98 20.82
C MET A 1 7.98 -3.43 19.65
N LYS A 2 8.90 -4.24 19.14
CA LYS A 2 9.71 -3.86 17.94
C LYS A 2 9.08 -4.42 16.68
N LEU A 3 8.89 -3.59 15.70
CA LEU A 3 8.33 -4.00 14.41
C LEU A 3 9.18 -3.55 13.23
N LEU A 4 9.17 -4.37 12.18
CA LEU A 4 9.69 -4.05 10.87
C LEU A 4 8.52 -3.77 9.94
N ALA A 5 8.46 -2.57 9.38
CA ALA A 5 7.48 -2.18 8.39
C ALA A 5 8.12 -1.98 7.01
N PHE A 6 7.42 -2.37 5.93
CA PHE A 6 7.93 -2.10 4.58
C PHE A 6 6.84 -2.08 3.50
N ASP A 7 7.18 -1.38 2.42
CA ASP A 7 6.37 -1.23 1.21
C ASP A 7 7.21 -1.46 -0.05
N THR A 8 6.67 -2.23 -0.97
CA THR A 8 7.18 -2.39 -2.35
C THR A 8 6.03 -2.32 -3.37
N SER A 9 4.90 -1.71 -2.98
CA SER A 9 3.68 -1.65 -3.80
C SER A 9 3.78 -0.73 -5.02
N SER A 10 4.79 0.14 -5.06
CA SER A 10 5.07 1.10 -6.13
C SER A 10 6.49 0.96 -6.68
N LYS A 11 6.99 1.99 -7.39
CA LYS A 11 8.42 2.09 -7.79
C LYS A 11 9.35 2.33 -6.60
N THR A 12 8.80 2.73 -5.46
CA THR A 12 9.54 3.05 -4.24
C THR A 12 9.62 1.81 -3.36
N LEU A 13 10.78 1.62 -2.74
CA LEU A 13 10.99 0.70 -1.63
C LEU A 13 11.12 1.54 -0.37
N SER A 14 10.23 1.37 0.59
CA SER A 14 10.29 2.03 1.89
C SER A 14 10.36 0.99 3.00
N LEU A 15 11.25 1.21 3.98
CA LEU A 15 11.42 0.36 5.16
C LEU A 15 11.54 1.21 6.40
N ALA A 16 11.01 0.73 7.52
CA ALA A 16 11.18 1.35 8.84
C ALA A 16 11.25 0.28 9.94
N ILE A 17 12.01 0.57 10.98
CA ILE A 17 12.00 -0.15 12.24
C ILE A 17 11.47 0.79 13.31
N LEU A 18 10.46 0.36 14.03
CA LEU A 18 9.86 1.11 15.13
C LEU A 18 9.93 0.30 16.43
N GLU A 19 10.05 1.00 17.54
CA GLU A 19 9.76 0.47 18.86
C GLU A 19 8.51 1.18 19.38
N ASP A 20 7.42 0.42 19.49
CA ASP A 20 6.07 0.96 19.68
C ASP A 20 5.77 2.03 18.60
N ARG A 21 5.51 3.28 18.98
CA ARG A 21 5.26 4.39 18.04
C ARG A 21 6.52 5.17 17.65
N GLU A 22 7.66 4.91 18.29
CA GLU A 22 8.92 5.59 18.06
C GLU A 22 9.63 5.02 16.82
N LEU A 23 10.00 5.90 15.91
CA LEU A 23 10.80 5.54 14.73
C LEU A 23 12.27 5.42 15.11
N LEU A 24 12.83 4.22 15.03
CA LEU A 24 14.24 3.98 15.30
C LEU A 24 15.12 4.20 14.06
N ALA A 25 14.69 3.67 12.92
CA ALA A 25 15.38 3.85 11.64
C ALA A 25 14.42 3.73 10.46
N GLN A 26 14.73 4.45 9.38
CA GLN A 26 13.97 4.40 8.13
C GLN A 26 14.89 4.56 6.93
N THR A 27 14.54 3.91 5.83
CA THR A 27 15.14 4.16 4.52
C THR A 27 14.08 4.11 3.42
N THR A 28 14.25 5.00 2.44
CA THR A 28 13.37 5.03 1.26
C THR A 28 14.24 5.10 0.01
N LEU A 29 14.06 4.13 -0.88
CA LEU A 29 14.75 4.05 -2.15
C LEU A 29 13.75 4.33 -3.28
N ASN A 30 13.80 5.52 -3.87
CA ASN A 30 12.97 5.89 -5.00
C ASN A 30 13.74 5.73 -6.32
N ILE A 31 14.03 4.49 -6.67
CA ILE A 31 14.82 4.14 -7.86
C ILE A 31 14.16 2.98 -8.60
N LYS A 32 14.25 2.99 -9.94
CA LYS A 32 13.80 1.87 -10.78
C LYS A 32 14.73 0.66 -10.64
N LYS A 33 14.81 0.08 -9.43
CA LYS A 33 15.51 -1.19 -9.20
C LYS A 33 14.52 -2.30 -8.88
N ASN A 34 14.96 -3.52 -9.13
CA ASN A 34 14.18 -4.70 -8.79
C ASN A 34 14.11 -4.85 -7.25
N HIS A 35 12.94 -4.71 -6.68
CA HIS A 35 12.72 -4.84 -5.24
C HIS A 35 13.16 -6.20 -4.69
N SER A 36 13.10 -7.28 -5.49
CA SER A 36 13.50 -8.62 -5.06
C SER A 36 14.98 -8.74 -4.69
N ILE A 37 15.84 -7.91 -5.27
CA ILE A 37 17.27 -7.89 -4.94
C ILE A 37 17.64 -6.82 -3.92
N SER A 38 16.77 -5.84 -3.69
CA SER A 38 17.06 -4.69 -2.82
C SER A 38 16.45 -4.82 -1.43
N LEU A 39 15.31 -5.52 -1.29
CA LEU A 39 14.55 -5.58 -0.04
C LEU A 39 15.34 -6.21 1.11
N MET A 40 15.84 -7.43 0.94
CA MET A 40 16.57 -8.13 2.01
C MET A 40 17.86 -7.42 2.42
N PRO A 41 18.72 -6.95 1.49
CA PRO A 41 19.89 -6.14 1.86
C PRO A 41 19.54 -4.84 2.59
N ALA A 42 18.42 -4.19 2.27
CA ALA A 42 17.99 -2.98 2.95
C ALA A 42 17.48 -3.29 4.38
N ILE A 43 16.76 -4.41 4.57
CA ILE A 43 16.37 -4.90 5.90
C ILE A 43 17.60 -5.19 6.74
N ASP A 44 18.56 -5.96 6.20
CA ASP A 44 19.79 -6.29 6.90
C ASP A 44 20.59 -5.04 7.31
N PHE A 45 20.73 -4.09 6.40
CA PHE A 45 21.37 -2.80 6.67
C PHE A 45 20.70 -2.04 7.82
N LEU A 46 19.36 -1.95 7.81
CA LEU A 46 18.62 -1.23 8.85
C LEU A 46 18.75 -1.92 10.22
N MET A 47 18.60 -3.25 10.24
CA MET A 47 18.78 -4.06 11.46
C MET A 47 20.19 -3.92 12.05
N ALA A 48 21.20 -4.05 11.20
CA ALA A 48 22.61 -3.91 11.62
C ALA A 48 22.93 -2.50 12.13
N SER A 49 22.34 -1.45 11.55
CA SER A 49 22.53 -0.06 11.98
C SER A 49 22.02 0.22 13.41
N LEU A 50 21.15 -0.65 13.92
CA LEU A 50 20.56 -0.57 15.26
C LEU A 50 21.07 -1.66 16.20
N ASP A 51 22.07 -2.45 15.78
CA ASP A 51 22.56 -3.63 16.51
C ASP A 51 21.45 -4.65 16.85
N LEU A 52 20.39 -4.68 16.02
CA LEU A 52 19.26 -5.59 16.20
C LEU A 52 19.47 -6.90 15.43
N LYS A 53 19.01 -7.99 16.04
CA LYS A 53 18.92 -9.32 15.43
C LYS A 53 17.47 -9.59 14.98
N PRO A 54 17.25 -10.46 13.99
CA PRO A 54 15.87 -10.81 13.57
C PRO A 54 14.97 -11.28 14.72
N MET A 55 15.54 -11.91 15.75
CA MET A 55 14.82 -12.40 16.94
C MET A 55 14.36 -11.29 17.89
N ASP A 56 14.82 -10.07 17.69
CA ASP A 56 14.41 -8.91 18.50
C ASP A 56 13.12 -8.27 17.98
N LEU A 57 12.64 -8.72 16.80
CA LEU A 57 11.38 -8.27 16.21
C LEU A 57 10.20 -9.05 16.79
N ASP A 58 9.11 -8.34 17.04
CA ASP A 58 7.86 -8.88 17.57
C ASP A 58 6.77 -8.95 16.47
N ARG A 59 6.87 -8.09 15.43
CA ARG A 59 5.84 -7.96 14.39
C ARG A 59 6.42 -7.53 13.05
N ILE A 60 5.87 -8.09 11.97
CA ILE A 60 6.06 -7.62 10.59
C ILE A 60 4.80 -6.88 10.15
N VAL A 61 4.97 -5.69 9.61
CA VAL A 61 3.90 -4.89 9.01
C VAL A 61 4.23 -4.64 7.54
N VAL A 62 3.29 -4.89 6.64
CA VAL A 62 3.56 -4.79 5.21
C VAL A 62 2.40 -4.14 4.46
N SER A 63 2.70 -3.32 3.46
CA SER A 63 1.70 -2.89 2.50
C SER A 63 1.18 -4.10 1.72
N GLN A 64 -0.10 -4.41 1.93
CA GLN A 64 -0.77 -5.57 1.32
C GLN A 64 -1.34 -5.27 -0.07
N GLY A 65 -1.42 -4.01 -0.45
CA GLY A 65 -2.03 -3.52 -1.69
C GLY A 65 -3.12 -2.48 -1.44
N PRO A 66 -3.64 -1.90 -2.51
CA PRO A 66 -3.36 -2.17 -3.93
C PRO A 66 -1.99 -1.64 -4.40
N GLY A 67 -1.58 -2.05 -5.63
CA GLY A 67 -0.33 -1.55 -6.23
C GLY A 67 0.25 -2.46 -7.31
N SER A 68 1.56 -2.37 -7.50
CA SER A 68 2.32 -3.20 -8.44
C SER A 68 2.16 -4.69 -8.13
N TYR A 69 1.66 -5.46 -9.08
CA TYR A 69 1.48 -6.90 -8.94
C TYR A 69 2.75 -7.65 -8.48
N THR A 70 3.88 -7.37 -9.14
CA THR A 70 5.18 -7.96 -8.77
C THR A 70 5.65 -7.44 -7.41
N GLY A 71 5.53 -6.14 -7.18
CA GLY A 71 5.93 -5.52 -5.91
C GLY A 71 5.17 -6.12 -4.72
N LEU A 72 3.85 -6.20 -4.81
CA LEU A 72 3.02 -6.79 -3.75
C LEU A 72 3.37 -8.25 -3.45
N ARG A 73 3.67 -9.05 -4.48
CA ARG A 73 4.11 -10.45 -4.27
C ARG A 73 5.44 -10.54 -3.55
N ILE A 74 6.39 -9.65 -3.89
CA ILE A 74 7.69 -9.58 -3.20
C ILE A 74 7.47 -9.22 -1.73
N ALA A 75 6.69 -8.17 -1.45
CA ALA A 75 6.40 -7.74 -0.09
C ALA A 75 5.73 -8.84 0.73
N VAL A 76 4.62 -9.37 0.24
CA VAL A 76 3.82 -10.38 0.95
C VAL A 76 4.60 -11.68 1.15
N ALA A 77 5.32 -12.18 0.13
CA ALA A 77 6.14 -13.39 0.27
C ALA A 77 7.25 -13.21 1.31
N THR A 78 7.96 -12.07 1.29
CA THR A 78 9.00 -11.76 2.28
C THR A 78 8.40 -11.64 3.68
N ALA A 79 7.30 -10.91 3.84
CA ALA A 79 6.63 -10.73 5.13
C ALA A 79 6.16 -12.07 5.73
N LYS A 80 5.53 -12.91 4.92
CA LYS A 80 5.10 -14.27 5.33
C LYS A 80 6.29 -15.11 5.77
N THR A 81 7.36 -15.12 4.98
CA THR A 81 8.56 -15.93 5.27
C THR A 81 9.21 -15.49 6.57
N LEU A 82 9.39 -14.17 6.77
CA LEU A 82 9.95 -13.63 8.00
C LEU A 82 9.07 -13.94 9.21
N ALA A 83 7.78 -13.62 9.13
CA ALA A 83 6.84 -13.84 10.23
C ALA A 83 6.72 -15.33 10.61
N TYR A 84 6.66 -16.22 9.61
CA TYR A 84 6.61 -17.67 9.83
C TYR A 84 7.89 -18.20 10.48
N THR A 85 9.06 -17.80 9.96
CA THR A 85 10.36 -18.27 10.46
C THR A 85 10.65 -17.78 11.87
N LEU A 86 10.34 -16.52 12.16
CA LEU A 86 10.57 -15.90 13.45
C LEU A 86 9.44 -16.21 14.45
N LYS A 87 8.31 -16.75 14.00
CA LYS A 87 7.10 -17.02 14.80
C LYS A 87 6.53 -15.76 15.46
N ILE A 88 6.50 -14.67 14.72
CA ILE A 88 6.00 -13.38 15.15
C ILE A 88 4.76 -12.97 14.36
N GLU A 89 4.11 -11.91 14.80
CA GLU A 89 2.88 -11.41 14.20
C GLU A 89 3.09 -10.82 12.81
N LEU A 90 2.08 -10.99 11.94
CA LEU A 90 2.00 -10.42 10.60
C LEU A 90 0.77 -9.54 10.46
N VAL A 91 0.96 -8.32 9.96
CA VAL A 91 -0.12 -7.36 9.72
C VAL A 91 0.00 -6.78 8.32
N GLY A 92 -1.12 -6.77 7.60
CA GLY A 92 -1.26 -6.09 6.31
C GLY A 92 -1.93 -4.73 6.47
N VAL A 93 -1.39 -3.74 5.79
CA VAL A 93 -1.92 -2.37 5.74
C VAL A 93 -2.25 -2.03 4.29
N SER A 94 -3.34 -1.29 4.06
CA SER A 94 -3.63 -0.77 2.72
C SER A 94 -2.53 0.18 2.26
N SER A 95 -2.07 -0.01 1.02
CA SER A 95 -1.09 0.90 0.38
C SER A 95 -1.66 2.30 0.16
N LEU A 96 -2.97 2.44 -0.01
CA LEU A 96 -3.65 3.73 -0.14
C LEU A 96 -3.78 4.42 1.22
N LEU A 97 -4.21 3.69 2.25
CA LEU A 97 -4.30 4.24 3.61
C LEU A 97 -2.94 4.75 4.10
N ALA A 98 -1.85 4.08 3.74
CA ALA A 98 -0.49 4.48 4.09
C ALA A 98 -0.05 5.85 3.50
N LEU A 99 -0.77 6.37 2.49
CA LEU A 99 -0.55 7.69 1.90
C LEU A 99 -1.37 8.79 2.58
N VAL A 100 -2.33 8.43 3.45
CA VAL A 100 -3.26 9.36 4.08
C VAL A 100 -2.67 9.89 5.39
N SER A 101 -2.72 11.21 5.57
CA SER A 101 -2.41 11.85 6.84
C SER A 101 -3.71 12.18 7.60
N GLU A 102 -3.82 11.73 8.84
CA GLU A 102 -4.96 12.08 9.72
C GLU A 102 -5.10 13.58 10.00
N LYS A 103 -4.00 14.34 9.77
CA LYS A 103 -3.97 15.79 9.99
C LYS A 103 -4.49 16.60 8.81
N THR A 104 -4.75 15.96 7.66
CA THR A 104 -5.27 16.64 6.49
C THR A 104 -6.77 16.83 6.63
N GLU A 105 -7.21 18.07 6.55
CA GLU A 105 -8.63 18.43 6.62
C GLU A 105 -9.36 18.10 5.30
N GLY A 106 -10.66 17.81 5.41
CA GLY A 106 -11.53 17.54 4.27
C GLY A 106 -11.39 16.13 3.72
N LEU A 107 -11.65 15.99 2.42
CA LEU A 107 -11.58 14.72 1.69
C LEU A 107 -10.17 14.49 1.17
N VAL A 108 -9.51 13.44 1.63
CA VAL A 108 -8.20 12.99 1.15
C VAL A 108 -8.37 11.83 0.18
N ILE A 109 -7.83 11.97 -1.02
CA ILE A 109 -7.93 10.97 -2.09
C ILE A 109 -6.52 10.47 -2.44
N PRO A 110 -6.06 9.37 -1.85
CA PRO A 110 -4.82 8.73 -2.25
C PRO A 110 -4.97 8.04 -3.62
N LEU A 111 -3.95 8.21 -4.44
CA LEU A 111 -3.88 7.68 -5.81
C LEU A 111 -2.64 6.80 -5.98
N ILE A 112 -2.83 5.62 -6.57
CA ILE A 112 -1.76 4.80 -7.14
C ILE A 112 -2.10 4.59 -8.63
N ASN A 113 -1.16 4.91 -9.51
CA ASN A 113 -1.38 4.86 -10.96
C ASN A 113 -1.54 3.41 -11.46
N ALA A 114 -2.73 3.08 -11.96
CA ALA A 114 -3.07 1.76 -12.52
C ALA A 114 -2.94 1.69 -14.05
N ARG A 115 -2.30 2.71 -14.67
CA ARG A 115 -2.11 2.89 -16.13
C ARG A 115 -3.39 3.14 -16.91
N ARG A 116 -3.25 3.56 -18.17
CA ARG A 116 -4.36 3.82 -19.11
C ARG A 116 -5.44 4.73 -18.53
N ASN A 117 -5.02 5.79 -17.86
CA ASN A 117 -5.89 6.76 -17.16
C ASN A 117 -6.81 6.12 -16.08
N ASN A 118 -6.36 5.02 -15.49
CA ASN A 118 -7.00 4.42 -14.32
C ASN A 118 -6.10 4.55 -13.11
N VAL A 119 -6.73 4.51 -11.95
CA VAL A 119 -6.08 4.59 -10.64
C VAL A 119 -6.65 3.54 -9.70
N TYR A 120 -5.86 3.14 -8.72
CA TYR A 120 -6.40 2.69 -7.45
C TYR A 120 -6.61 3.93 -6.60
N ALA A 121 -7.80 4.12 -6.09
CA ALA A 121 -8.19 5.26 -5.29
C ALA A 121 -8.95 4.84 -4.04
N GLY A 122 -8.77 5.60 -2.99
CA GLY A 122 -9.55 5.58 -1.76
C GLY A 122 -10.08 6.97 -1.47
N PHE A 123 -11.06 7.08 -0.60
CA PHE A 123 -11.67 8.32 -0.18
C PHE A 123 -11.71 8.34 1.33
N TYR A 124 -10.98 9.27 1.95
CA TYR A 124 -10.76 9.28 3.39
C TYR A 124 -11.09 10.65 3.97
N GLN A 125 -11.58 10.63 5.20
CA GLN A 125 -11.81 11.82 6.00
C GLN A 125 -11.31 11.56 7.41
N SER A 126 -10.43 12.42 7.93
CA SER A 126 -9.79 12.24 9.24
C SER A 126 -9.17 10.83 9.42
N GLY A 127 -8.50 10.32 8.39
CA GLY A 127 -7.86 9.00 8.38
C GLY A 127 -8.81 7.80 8.25
N GLN A 128 -10.12 8.02 8.19
CA GLN A 128 -11.11 6.94 8.04
C GLN A 128 -11.66 6.88 6.61
N ALA A 129 -11.80 5.67 6.07
CA ALA A 129 -12.39 5.48 4.76
C ALA A 129 -13.87 5.85 4.78
N VAL A 130 -14.28 6.79 3.92
CA VAL A 130 -15.68 7.17 3.71
C VAL A 130 -16.28 6.43 2.52
N ARG A 131 -15.43 5.78 1.72
CA ARG A 131 -15.80 4.89 0.64
C ARG A 131 -14.75 3.78 0.53
N SER A 132 -15.15 2.59 0.03
CA SER A 132 -14.22 1.48 -0.23
C SER A 132 -13.15 1.88 -1.25
N GLU A 133 -11.98 1.31 -1.10
CA GLU A 133 -10.90 1.43 -2.08
C GLU A 133 -11.25 0.68 -3.35
N GLU A 134 -11.05 1.29 -4.50
CA GLU A 134 -11.47 0.74 -5.78
C GLU A 134 -10.43 1.00 -6.89
N HIS A 135 -10.51 0.17 -7.94
CA HIS A 135 -9.87 0.46 -9.24
C HIS A 135 -10.87 1.24 -10.09
N LEU A 136 -10.59 2.51 -10.37
CA LEU A 136 -11.49 3.44 -11.07
C LEU A 136 -10.82 4.07 -12.29
N SER A 137 -11.62 4.52 -13.25
CA SER A 137 -11.13 5.51 -14.20
C SER A 137 -10.87 6.82 -13.47
N PHE A 138 -9.88 7.59 -13.91
CA PHE A 138 -9.60 8.86 -13.25
C PHE A 138 -10.74 9.87 -13.43
N ALA A 139 -11.52 9.76 -14.50
CA ALA A 139 -12.73 10.57 -14.73
C ALA A 139 -13.78 10.31 -13.64
N ASP A 140 -14.01 9.03 -13.27
CA ASP A 140 -14.94 8.68 -12.18
C ASP A 140 -14.48 9.24 -10.84
N VAL A 141 -13.17 9.22 -10.57
CA VAL A 141 -12.60 9.83 -9.35
C VAL A 141 -12.87 11.33 -9.28
N LEU A 142 -12.71 12.04 -10.41
CA LEU A 142 -13.00 13.48 -10.48
C LEU A 142 -14.50 13.78 -10.29
N GLU A 143 -15.38 12.96 -10.85
CA GLU A 143 -16.84 13.08 -10.68
C GLU A 143 -17.22 12.87 -9.20
N ILE A 144 -16.71 11.80 -8.57
CA ILE A 144 -16.96 11.52 -7.14
C ILE A 144 -16.42 12.66 -6.26
N ALA A 145 -15.21 13.11 -6.54
CA ALA A 145 -14.57 14.19 -5.79
C ALA A 145 -15.33 15.52 -5.94
N GLY A 146 -15.84 15.81 -7.15
CA GLY A 146 -16.60 17.04 -7.43
C GLY A 146 -17.99 17.08 -6.80
N ALA A 147 -18.48 15.99 -6.26
CA ALA A 147 -19.78 15.91 -5.59
C ALA A 147 -19.77 16.40 -4.13
N THR A 148 -18.61 16.81 -3.58
CA THR A 148 -18.49 17.33 -2.23
C THR A 148 -18.12 18.82 -2.21
N ASP A 149 -18.64 19.55 -1.21
CA ASP A 149 -18.26 20.94 -0.94
C ASP A 149 -17.05 21.06 0.02
N GLN A 150 -16.48 19.93 0.45
CA GLN A 150 -15.34 19.94 1.36
C GLN A 150 -14.03 20.24 0.62
N PRO A 151 -13.00 20.73 1.32
CA PRO A 151 -11.64 20.79 0.78
C PRO A 151 -11.19 19.41 0.31
N ILE A 152 -10.57 19.35 -0.88
CA ILE A 152 -10.11 18.10 -1.47
C ILE A 152 -8.58 18.12 -1.55
N THR A 153 -7.94 17.04 -1.11
CA THR A 153 -6.50 16.83 -1.25
C THR A 153 -6.23 15.51 -1.95
N PHE A 154 -5.56 15.57 -3.10
CA PHE A 154 -5.04 14.39 -3.78
C PHE A 154 -3.61 14.10 -3.31
N VAL A 155 -3.33 12.86 -2.92
CA VAL A 155 -2.02 12.41 -2.43
C VAL A 155 -1.52 11.18 -3.20
N GLY A 156 -0.23 10.86 -3.10
CA GLY A 156 0.36 9.68 -3.75
C GLY A 156 0.89 9.96 -5.16
N GLU A 157 0.62 9.09 -6.13
CA GLU A 157 1.09 9.17 -7.52
C GLU A 157 0.21 10.11 -8.36
N THR A 158 0.27 11.40 -8.08
CA THR A 158 -0.61 12.43 -8.67
C THR A 158 -0.05 13.04 -9.96
N GLU A 159 1.25 12.90 -10.25
CA GLU A 159 1.96 13.64 -11.31
C GLU A 159 1.35 13.42 -12.72
N ALA A 160 0.86 12.21 -12.98
CA ALA A 160 0.24 11.88 -14.28
C ALA A 160 -1.17 12.46 -14.47
N PHE A 161 -1.77 12.98 -13.40
CA PHE A 161 -3.16 13.41 -13.32
C PHE A 161 -3.31 14.90 -13.00
N GLU A 162 -2.23 15.59 -12.75
CA GLU A 162 -2.19 16.98 -12.27
C GLU A 162 -2.99 17.94 -13.17
N GLU A 163 -2.80 17.87 -14.49
CA GLU A 163 -3.52 18.72 -15.45
C GLU A 163 -5.04 18.48 -15.39
N GLN A 164 -5.47 17.23 -15.27
CA GLN A 164 -6.88 16.85 -15.18
C GLN A 164 -7.50 17.34 -13.86
N ILE A 165 -6.74 17.25 -12.73
CA ILE A 165 -7.20 17.74 -11.43
C ILE A 165 -7.39 19.26 -11.49
N ILE A 166 -6.38 20.03 -11.94
CA ILE A 166 -6.43 21.49 -12.00
C ILE A 166 -7.58 21.97 -12.88
N THR A 167 -7.83 21.29 -14.00
CA THR A 167 -8.88 21.65 -14.94
C THR A 167 -10.28 21.39 -14.35
N SER A 168 -10.48 20.25 -13.69
CA SER A 168 -11.81 19.84 -13.20
C SER A 168 -12.10 20.34 -11.80
N LEU A 169 -11.09 20.45 -10.94
CA LEU A 169 -11.21 20.79 -9.52
C LEU A 169 -10.12 21.83 -9.14
N PRO A 170 -10.24 23.08 -9.64
CA PRO A 170 -9.17 24.10 -9.47
C PRO A 170 -8.89 24.48 -8.00
N GLN A 171 -9.77 24.12 -7.08
CA GLN A 171 -9.59 24.38 -5.64
C GLN A 171 -8.93 23.19 -4.90
N ALA A 172 -8.73 22.03 -5.58
CA ALA A 172 -8.12 20.89 -4.96
C ALA A 172 -6.63 21.09 -4.72
N VAL A 173 -6.14 20.60 -3.60
CA VAL A 173 -4.72 20.55 -3.28
C VAL A 173 -4.11 19.28 -3.87
N ILE A 174 -2.97 19.41 -4.53
CA ILE A 174 -2.20 18.29 -5.07
C ILE A 174 -0.92 18.15 -4.26
N GLN A 175 -0.75 17.02 -3.60
CA GLN A 175 0.41 16.73 -2.75
C GLN A 175 1.00 15.37 -3.13
N PRO A 176 1.95 15.32 -4.09
CA PRO A 176 2.64 14.07 -4.42
C PRO A 176 3.34 13.50 -3.18
N THR A 177 3.09 12.25 -2.87
CA THR A 177 3.70 11.56 -1.72
C THR A 177 4.24 10.20 -2.11
N LEU A 178 5.28 9.77 -1.41
CA LEU A 178 5.82 8.42 -1.52
C LEU A 178 5.29 7.55 -0.37
N PRO A 179 5.21 6.23 -0.56
CA PRO A 179 4.94 5.31 0.54
C PRO A 179 5.92 5.54 1.70
N ASP A 180 5.36 5.65 2.90
CA ASP A 180 6.12 5.86 4.14
C ASP A 180 5.98 4.67 5.08
N ALA A 181 7.04 3.88 5.21
CA ALA A 181 7.05 2.69 6.04
C ALA A 181 6.86 2.99 7.54
N ALA A 182 7.25 4.18 8.01
CA ALA A 182 6.99 4.56 9.40
C ALA A 182 5.48 4.76 9.65
N THR A 183 4.76 5.35 8.70
CA THR A 183 3.30 5.46 8.75
C THR A 183 2.64 4.09 8.69
N ILE A 184 3.09 3.19 7.78
CA ILE A 184 2.63 1.80 7.70
C ILE A 184 2.82 1.10 9.04
N GLY A 185 3.98 1.25 9.67
CA GLY A 185 4.28 0.68 10.98
C GLY A 185 3.32 1.17 12.06
N ARG A 186 3.07 2.48 12.14
CA ARG A 186 2.15 3.07 13.13
C ARG A 186 0.71 2.60 12.95
N ILE A 187 0.23 2.50 11.70
CA ILE A 187 -1.09 1.94 11.40
C ILE A 187 -1.13 0.46 11.82
N GLY A 188 -0.10 -0.30 11.48
CA GLY A 188 -0.03 -1.72 11.78
C GLY A 188 0.08 -2.04 13.28
N LEU A 189 0.45 -1.08 14.15
CA LEU A 189 0.38 -1.25 15.60
C LEU A 189 -1.05 -1.41 16.11
N GLU A 190 -1.99 -0.69 15.51
CA GLU A 190 -3.39 -0.66 15.94
C GLU A 190 -4.23 -1.79 15.32
N LEU A 191 -3.71 -2.46 14.29
CA LEU A 191 -4.43 -3.50 13.58
C LEU A 191 -4.17 -4.90 14.20
N PRO A 192 -5.17 -5.80 14.16
CA PRO A 192 -4.99 -7.17 14.61
C PRO A 192 -4.04 -7.95 13.69
N ALA A 193 -3.29 -8.88 14.29
CA ALA A 193 -2.49 -9.83 13.54
C ALA A 193 -3.37 -10.73 12.65
N GLN A 194 -2.86 -11.08 11.48
CA GLN A 194 -3.55 -11.89 10.47
C GLN A 194 -2.93 -13.30 10.40
N SER A 195 -3.72 -14.26 9.91
CA SER A 195 -3.23 -15.63 9.64
C SER A 195 -2.12 -15.59 8.59
N ILE A 196 -0.92 -16.04 8.96
CA ILE A 196 0.22 -16.09 8.04
C ILE A 196 -0.09 -16.98 6.82
N HIS A 197 -0.81 -18.08 7.01
CA HIS A 197 -1.12 -19.02 5.93
C HIS A 197 -2.06 -18.42 4.88
N ASP A 198 -3.08 -17.69 5.32
CA ASP A 198 -4.10 -17.10 4.47
C ASP A 198 -3.74 -15.70 3.97
N PHE A 199 -2.60 -15.15 4.41
CA PHE A 199 -2.16 -13.82 4.04
C PHE A 199 -1.79 -13.76 2.55
N VAL A 200 -2.51 -12.94 1.78
CA VAL A 200 -2.34 -12.76 0.34
C VAL A 200 -2.37 -11.28 -0.03
N PRO A 201 -1.80 -10.89 -1.18
CA PRO A 201 -1.94 -9.51 -1.65
C PRO A 201 -3.40 -9.13 -1.89
N ASN A 202 -3.75 -7.88 -1.58
CA ASN A 202 -5.06 -7.32 -1.88
C ASN A 202 -5.07 -6.76 -3.32
N TYR A 203 -5.58 -7.56 -4.26
CA TYR A 203 -5.72 -7.17 -5.66
C TYR A 203 -7.11 -6.56 -5.91
N LEU A 204 -7.19 -5.23 -6.00
CA LEU A 204 -8.45 -4.54 -6.36
C LEU A 204 -8.80 -4.69 -7.85
N LYS A 205 -7.84 -5.11 -8.66
CA LYS A 205 -8.04 -5.43 -10.07
C LYS A 205 -7.61 -6.86 -10.35
N ARG A 206 -8.45 -7.62 -11.03
CA ARG A 206 -8.08 -8.92 -11.57
C ARG A 206 -6.96 -8.79 -12.61
N VAL A 207 -6.13 -9.79 -12.75
CA VAL A 207 -5.11 -9.80 -13.81
C VAL A 207 -5.77 -9.88 -15.18
N GLU A 208 -5.19 -9.18 -16.16
CA GLU A 208 -5.75 -9.08 -17.53
C GLU A 208 -6.01 -10.46 -18.16
N ALA A 209 -5.19 -11.45 -17.85
CA ALA A 209 -5.39 -12.83 -18.30
C ALA A 209 -6.67 -13.46 -17.72
N GLU A 210 -6.98 -13.20 -16.45
CA GLU A 210 -8.20 -13.67 -15.80
C GLU A 210 -9.43 -12.92 -16.34
N GLU A 211 -9.34 -11.61 -16.54
CA GLU A 211 -10.41 -10.82 -17.15
C GLU A 211 -10.74 -11.31 -18.58
N ASN A 212 -9.71 -11.60 -19.39
CA ASN A 212 -9.89 -12.11 -20.73
C ASN A 212 -10.43 -13.53 -20.74
N TRP A 213 -10.00 -14.38 -19.80
CA TRP A 213 -10.54 -15.72 -19.66
C TRP A 213 -12.03 -15.71 -19.26
N LEU A 214 -12.43 -14.85 -18.32
CA LEU A 214 -13.82 -14.69 -17.90
C LEU A 214 -14.75 -14.14 -18.98
N LYS A 215 -14.22 -13.37 -19.95
CA LYS A 215 -15.00 -12.92 -21.12
C LYS A 215 -15.36 -14.06 -22.07
N THR A 216 -14.55 -15.10 -22.09
CA THR A 216 -14.69 -16.26 -23.03
C THR A 216 -15.21 -17.51 -22.35
N HIS A 217 -15.22 -17.56 -21.01
CA HIS A 217 -15.65 -18.70 -20.22
C HIS A 217 -16.64 -18.24 -19.15
N GLN A 218 -17.82 -18.85 -19.09
CA GLN A 218 -18.69 -18.65 -17.92
C GLN A 218 -17.99 -19.20 -16.69
N ALA A 219 -17.93 -18.40 -15.62
CA ALA A 219 -17.37 -18.86 -14.36
C ALA A 219 -18.14 -20.11 -13.90
N SER A 220 -17.51 -21.29 -14.00
CA SER A 220 -18.03 -22.46 -13.32
C SER A 220 -17.92 -22.19 -11.82
N SER A 221 -18.94 -22.56 -11.06
CA SER A 221 -19.03 -22.35 -9.61
C SER A 221 -18.00 -23.15 -8.80
N ASP A 222 -17.06 -23.82 -9.45
CA ASP A 222 -15.99 -24.57 -8.81
C ASP A 222 -14.76 -23.67 -8.61
N SER A 223 -14.50 -23.35 -7.36
CA SER A 223 -13.38 -22.53 -6.90
C SER A 223 -12.03 -23.25 -7.13
N TYR A 224 -11.47 -23.09 -8.32
CA TYR A 224 -10.09 -23.53 -8.61
C TYR A 224 -9.01 -22.63 -7.95
N ILE A 225 -9.39 -21.62 -7.18
CA ILE A 225 -8.46 -20.63 -6.57
C ILE A 225 -8.20 -20.93 -5.08
N GLN A 226 -8.65 -22.06 -4.54
CA GLN A 226 -8.37 -22.42 -3.14
C GLN A 226 -7.09 -23.24 -2.92
N CYS A 227 -6.30 -23.51 -3.94
CA CYS A 227 -5.10 -24.34 -3.82
C CYS A 227 -3.90 -23.72 -4.55
N LEU A 228 -3.37 -22.58 -4.07
CA LEU A 228 -1.98 -22.19 -4.32
C LEU A 228 -1.48 -21.34 -3.14
#